data_d8006f3c93bf355d019f5f5f4aef1fbc
#
_entry.id   d8006f3c93bf355d019f5f5f4aef1fbc
#
_cell.length_a   1.000
_cell.length_b   1.000
_cell.length_c   1.000
_cell.angle_alpha   90.00
_cell.angle_beta   90.00
_cell.angle_gamma   90.00
#
_symmetry.space_group_name_H-M   'P 1'
#
loop_
_entity.id
_entity.type
_entity.pdbx_description
1 polymer ?
#
loop_
_entity_poly.entity_id
_entity_poly.type
_entity_poly.pdbx_seq_one_letter_code
_entity_poly.pdbx_strand_id
1 'polypeptide(L)'
;MLKYYFQPKPYGVKPLSADLNRKNTLKLSESSIRDYLSSLYRTDVIVRGVWKLEGEKSVALKDLKGFGYGTPYIIEFVVNGEVKKVVLETMRPEGFGHDHFSDRAQILLWQHSAFNKLPRHVRSIDVGAFTINGEKIKSLGDCSEFFILTELVEGKLYHCDLDRIKETERLEDLDEKRCLALSDYLVEIHRVKRKAPWLYFRRARELVGHGECIMGLIDSYPTQLDFISESNLIDIERNCVVWRWRLKRKAHRLSQVHGDFHPWNVMFQKNAEFVVLDRSRGEWGEPADDVTAMTINYIFYSLQKYGELAGPFEKLFKLFWKNYLQKTGDYEILEVVQPFYAWRGLVVASPIWYPKLSKDVRIKLFNFIRNVLECEKFDLEQVNSYVQKF
;
A
#
# COMPACT_ATOMS: atom_id res chain seq x y z
N MET A 1 20.76 18.47 36.88
CA MET A 1 19.35 18.83 37.14
C MET A 1 18.93 19.89 36.12
N LEU A 2 18.31 19.49 34.99
CA LEU A 2 17.51 20.34 34.11
C LEU A 2 16.85 19.38 33.09
N LYS A 3 15.59 19.07 33.36
CA LYS A 3 14.70 18.31 32.46
C LYS A 3 14.25 19.26 31.36
N TYR A 4 14.66 19.02 30.13
CA TYR A 4 14.00 19.60 28.97
C TYR A 4 13.01 18.58 28.41
N TYR A 5 11.75 18.81 28.73
CA TYR A 5 10.63 18.24 28.01
C TYR A 5 10.50 18.99 26.68
N PHE A 6 10.94 18.38 25.58
CA PHE A 6 10.50 18.78 24.27
C PHE A 6 9.12 18.18 24.04
N GLN A 7 8.08 19.00 24.21
CA GLN A 7 6.80 18.73 23.57
C GLN A 7 6.91 19.20 22.10
N PRO A 8 6.74 18.34 21.09
CA PRO A 8 6.62 18.81 19.72
C PRO A 8 5.29 19.58 19.61
N LYS A 9 5.36 20.85 19.27
CA LYS A 9 4.16 21.60 18.86
C LYS A 9 3.58 20.88 17.64
N PRO A 10 2.30 20.55 17.62
CA PRO A 10 1.69 19.99 16.44
C PRO A 10 1.69 21.06 15.36
N TYR A 11 2.54 20.91 14.35
CA TYR A 11 2.31 21.59 13.09
C TYR A 11 0.96 21.08 12.58
N GLY A 12 0.00 21.99 12.48
CA GLY A 12 -1.36 21.70 12.07
C GLY A 12 -1.47 21.30 10.59
N VAL A 13 -0.86 20.18 10.23
CA VAL A 13 -1.21 19.48 9.00
C VAL A 13 -2.48 18.72 9.30
N LYS A 14 -3.63 19.28 8.91
CA LYS A 14 -4.89 18.52 8.91
C LYS A 14 -4.65 17.25 8.08
N PRO A 15 -4.90 16.07 8.65
CA PRO A 15 -4.74 14.84 7.90
C PRO A 15 -5.66 14.88 6.67
N LEU A 16 -5.10 14.55 5.52
CA LEU A 16 -5.82 14.37 4.24
C LEU A 16 -6.96 13.32 4.33
N SER A 17 -7.07 12.61 5.45
CA SER A 17 -8.00 11.50 5.68
C SER A 17 -9.35 11.91 6.29
N ALA A 18 -9.54 13.15 6.71
CA ALA A 18 -10.81 13.59 7.23
C ALA A 18 -11.69 14.09 6.08
N ASP A 19 -12.67 13.30 5.69
CA ASP A 19 -13.80 13.59 4.81
C ASP A 19 -13.77 12.98 3.39
N LEU A 20 -13.90 11.67 3.32
CA LEU A 20 -14.44 10.99 2.13
C LEU A 20 -15.93 11.35 1.85
N ASN A 21 -16.58 12.16 2.69
CA ASN A 21 -17.96 12.60 2.54
C ASN A 21 -18.12 14.08 2.13
N ARG A 22 -17.05 14.77 1.78
CA ARG A 22 -17.21 16.05 1.12
C ARG A 22 -17.66 15.78 -0.32
N LYS A 23 -18.93 16.05 -0.59
CA LYS A 23 -19.38 16.54 -1.90
C LYS A 23 -18.58 17.84 -2.17
N ASN A 24 -17.32 17.71 -2.52
CA ASN A 24 -16.51 18.80 -3.03
C ASN A 24 -17.10 19.17 -4.40
N THR A 25 -18.13 19.99 -4.40
CA THR A 25 -18.37 20.85 -5.54
C THR A 25 -17.13 21.73 -5.64
N LEU A 26 -16.23 21.38 -6.57
CA LEU A 26 -15.11 22.22 -6.95
C LEU A 26 -15.65 23.62 -7.21
N LYS A 27 -15.36 24.56 -6.34
CA LYS A 27 -15.64 25.98 -6.56
C LYS A 27 -14.53 26.50 -7.48
N LEU A 28 -14.68 26.25 -8.76
CA LEU A 28 -13.84 26.86 -9.77
C LEU A 28 -14.18 28.35 -9.80
N SER A 29 -13.35 29.16 -9.15
CA SER A 29 -13.47 30.61 -9.28
C SER A 29 -12.88 31.05 -10.61
N GLU A 30 -13.50 32.02 -11.24
CA GLU A 30 -13.00 32.62 -12.49
C GLU A 30 -11.57 33.15 -12.33
N SER A 31 -11.26 33.75 -11.19
CA SER A 31 -9.92 34.23 -10.87
C SER A 31 -8.87 33.11 -10.84
N SER A 32 -9.17 31.97 -10.21
CA SER A 32 -8.25 30.82 -10.15
C SER A 32 -7.98 30.23 -11.52
N ILE A 33 -9.00 30.17 -12.37
CA ILE A 33 -8.88 29.69 -13.75
C ILE A 33 -8.06 30.67 -14.58
N ARG A 34 -8.32 31.97 -14.46
CA ARG A 34 -7.56 33.01 -15.14
C ARG A 34 -6.08 32.95 -14.77
N ASP A 35 -5.78 32.91 -13.48
CA ASP A 35 -4.40 32.92 -12.99
C ASP A 35 -3.65 31.66 -13.47
N TYR A 36 -4.32 30.50 -13.46
CA TYR A 36 -3.76 29.24 -13.98
C TYR A 36 -3.49 29.32 -15.48
N LEU A 37 -4.48 29.77 -16.29
CA LEU A 37 -4.33 29.86 -17.73
C LEU A 37 -3.28 30.92 -18.11
N SER A 38 -3.24 32.05 -17.38
CA SER A 38 -2.20 33.09 -17.64
C SER A 38 -0.79 32.55 -17.36
N SER A 39 -0.61 31.72 -16.31
CA SER A 39 0.64 31.04 -16.05
C SER A 39 0.97 30.02 -17.15
N LEU A 40 0.01 29.22 -17.60
CA LEU A 40 0.19 28.19 -18.62
C LEU A 40 0.56 28.78 -19.98
N TYR A 41 -0.13 29.85 -20.40
CA TYR A 41 0.10 30.52 -21.68
C TYR A 41 1.19 31.62 -21.61
N ARG A 42 1.72 31.91 -20.40
CA ARG A 42 2.74 32.94 -20.12
C ARG A 42 2.34 34.34 -20.64
N THR A 43 1.06 34.66 -20.57
CA THR A 43 0.48 35.92 -21.00
C THR A 43 -0.87 36.12 -20.31
N ASP A 44 -1.37 37.34 -20.29
CA ASP A 44 -2.67 37.63 -19.69
C ASP A 44 -3.81 36.93 -20.46
N VAL A 45 -4.69 36.32 -19.69
CA VAL A 45 -5.88 35.60 -20.20
C VAL A 45 -7.14 36.24 -19.64
N ILE A 46 -8.14 36.42 -20.49
CA ILE A 46 -9.48 36.89 -20.10
C ILE A 46 -10.44 35.72 -20.19
N VAL A 47 -10.91 35.22 -19.06
CA VAL A 47 -11.95 34.17 -19.01
C VAL A 47 -13.29 34.78 -19.38
N ARG A 48 -13.99 34.18 -20.36
CA ARG A 48 -15.33 34.60 -20.80
C ARG A 48 -16.45 33.81 -20.12
N GLY A 49 -16.18 32.55 -19.79
CA GLY A 49 -17.15 31.72 -19.12
C GLY A 49 -16.64 30.31 -18.80
N VAL A 50 -17.32 29.69 -17.84
CA VAL A 50 -17.08 28.31 -17.39
C VAL A 50 -18.43 27.66 -17.18
N TRP A 51 -18.69 26.55 -17.86
CA TRP A 51 -19.94 25.79 -17.72
C TRP A 51 -19.71 24.30 -17.85
N LYS A 52 -20.61 23.52 -17.26
CA LYS A 52 -20.56 22.05 -17.43
C LYS A 52 -20.84 21.69 -18.88
N LEU A 53 -20.04 20.74 -19.42
CA LEU A 53 -20.36 20.08 -20.65
C LEU A 53 -21.56 19.16 -20.39
N GLU A 54 -22.78 19.67 -20.65
CA GLU A 54 -23.98 18.84 -20.67
C GLU A 54 -23.97 18.09 -21.99
N GLY A 55 -23.92 16.74 -21.93
CA GLY A 55 -24.24 15.94 -23.10
C GLY A 55 -25.64 16.32 -23.56
N GLU A 56 -25.86 16.45 -24.85
CA GLU A 56 -27.20 16.63 -25.41
C GLU A 56 -28.12 15.61 -24.72
N LYS A 57 -29.13 16.11 -24.03
CA LYS A 57 -30.24 15.25 -23.58
C LYS A 57 -30.93 14.78 -24.84
N SER A 58 -30.45 13.69 -25.44
CA SER A 58 -31.20 12.99 -26.45
C SER A 58 -32.46 12.46 -25.78
N VAL A 59 -33.59 13.11 -26.11
CA VAL A 59 -34.93 12.82 -25.60
C VAL A 59 -35.42 11.41 -25.99
N ALA A 60 -34.58 10.57 -26.59
CA ALA A 60 -35.09 9.41 -27.30
C ALA A 60 -34.37 8.08 -27.06
N LEU A 61 -33.49 7.92 -26.10
CA LEU A 61 -33.06 6.56 -25.69
C LEU A 61 -32.62 6.66 -24.22
N LYS A 62 -33.29 5.91 -23.34
CA LYS A 62 -32.81 5.65 -21.99
C LYS A 62 -31.38 5.16 -22.11
N ASP A 63 -30.40 6.02 -21.80
CA ASP A 63 -29.01 5.66 -21.80
C ASP A 63 -28.83 4.43 -20.91
N LEU A 64 -28.53 3.29 -21.53
CA LEU A 64 -28.16 2.06 -20.81
C LEU A 64 -26.90 2.26 -19.95
N LYS A 65 -26.09 3.31 -20.27
CA LYS A 65 -24.89 3.67 -19.54
C LYS A 65 -25.21 4.65 -18.41
N GLY A 66 -25.45 4.11 -17.20
CA GLY A 66 -25.77 4.91 -16.00
C GLY A 66 -24.57 5.53 -15.26
N PHE A 67 -23.31 5.29 -15.70
CA PHE A 67 -22.11 5.72 -14.98
C PHE A 67 -21.01 6.27 -15.90
N GLY A 68 -20.40 7.40 -15.49
CA GLY A 68 -19.23 7.99 -16.13
C GLY A 68 -18.24 8.48 -15.07
N TYR A 69 -16.95 8.36 -15.33
CA TYR A 69 -15.86 8.70 -14.37
C TYR A 69 -15.59 10.19 -14.25
N GLY A 70 -15.92 11.00 -15.26
CA GLY A 70 -15.54 12.40 -15.35
C GLY A 70 -16.67 13.37 -15.06
N THR A 71 -16.31 14.60 -14.75
CA THR A 71 -17.19 15.77 -14.76
C THR A 71 -16.51 16.85 -15.59
N PRO A 72 -16.79 16.94 -16.88
CA PRO A 72 -16.16 17.89 -17.77
C PRO A 72 -16.77 19.29 -17.64
N TYR A 73 -15.92 20.32 -17.72
CA TYR A 73 -16.27 21.72 -17.81
C TYR A 73 -15.66 22.34 -19.05
N ILE A 74 -16.41 23.11 -19.80
CA ILE A 74 -15.91 23.96 -20.87
C ILE A 74 -15.45 25.28 -20.27
N ILE A 75 -14.25 25.72 -20.64
CA ILE A 75 -13.70 27.03 -20.31
C ILE A 75 -13.48 27.78 -21.64
N GLU A 76 -14.14 28.94 -21.80
CA GLU A 76 -13.93 29.86 -22.89
C GLU A 76 -13.10 31.05 -22.43
N PHE A 77 -12.04 31.38 -23.12
CA PHE A 77 -11.14 32.48 -22.77
C PHE A 77 -10.51 33.12 -23.99
N VAL A 78 -9.99 34.35 -23.83
CA VAL A 78 -9.22 35.07 -24.82
C VAL A 78 -7.75 35.07 -24.45
N VAL A 79 -6.88 34.72 -25.36
CA VAL A 79 -5.44 34.78 -25.23
C VAL A 79 -4.83 35.30 -26.53
N ASN A 80 -3.96 36.32 -26.47
CA ASN A 80 -3.34 36.96 -27.64
C ASN A 80 -4.38 37.44 -28.67
N GLY A 81 -5.54 37.90 -28.22
CA GLY A 81 -6.64 38.34 -29.11
C GLY A 81 -7.50 37.21 -29.70
N GLU A 82 -7.14 35.96 -29.54
CA GLU A 82 -7.90 34.80 -30.03
C GLU A 82 -8.81 34.22 -28.96
N VAL A 83 -10.03 33.82 -29.33
CA VAL A 83 -10.96 33.07 -28.50
C VAL A 83 -10.61 31.59 -28.54
N LYS A 84 -10.36 30.99 -27.38
CA LYS A 84 -10.11 29.55 -27.25
C LYS A 84 -11.10 28.89 -26.31
N LYS A 85 -11.39 27.60 -26.56
CA LYS A 85 -12.19 26.73 -25.70
C LYS A 85 -11.41 25.50 -25.35
N VAL A 86 -11.41 25.16 -24.07
CA VAL A 86 -10.78 23.93 -23.56
C VAL A 86 -11.74 23.18 -22.65
N VAL A 87 -11.49 21.89 -22.45
CA VAL A 87 -12.25 21.07 -21.50
C VAL A 87 -11.36 20.78 -20.30
N LEU A 88 -11.83 21.13 -19.12
CA LEU A 88 -11.26 20.74 -17.86
C LEU A 88 -12.06 19.56 -17.32
N GLU A 89 -11.43 18.43 -17.14
CA GLU A 89 -12.07 17.22 -16.63
C GLU A 89 -11.49 16.78 -15.30
N THR A 90 -12.35 16.36 -14.38
CA THR A 90 -11.96 15.78 -13.10
C THR A 90 -12.52 14.37 -12.98
N MET A 91 -11.84 13.52 -12.25
CA MET A 91 -12.26 12.15 -12.01
C MET A 91 -13.03 12.03 -10.69
N ARG A 92 -14.15 11.31 -10.70
CA ARG A 92 -14.99 11.09 -9.52
C ARG A 92 -14.32 10.13 -8.54
N PRO A 93 -14.37 10.38 -7.23
CA PRO A 93 -13.78 9.53 -6.20
C PRO A 93 -14.68 8.34 -5.82
N GLU A 94 -15.28 7.65 -6.79
CA GLU A 94 -16.29 6.63 -6.54
C GLU A 94 -15.97 5.34 -7.29
N GLY A 95 -15.58 4.30 -6.52
CA GLY A 95 -15.44 2.93 -7.01
C GLY A 95 -14.38 2.71 -8.09
N PHE A 96 -14.30 1.50 -8.58
CA PHE A 96 -13.46 1.08 -9.71
C PHE A 96 -11.95 1.42 -9.60
N GLY A 97 -11.45 1.58 -8.35
CA GLY A 97 -10.04 1.87 -8.10
C GLY A 97 -9.69 3.37 -8.10
N HIS A 98 -10.68 4.28 -8.13
CA HIS A 98 -10.47 5.74 -8.08
C HIS A 98 -10.69 6.33 -6.67
N ASP A 99 -10.67 5.50 -5.67
CA ASP A 99 -11.11 5.82 -4.30
C ASP A 99 -10.20 6.87 -3.64
N HIS A 100 -8.89 6.74 -3.82
CA HIS A 100 -7.90 7.65 -3.25
C HIS A 100 -7.54 8.79 -4.22
N PHE A 101 -7.08 9.89 -3.66
CA PHE A 101 -6.54 11.00 -4.44
C PHE A 101 -5.38 10.54 -5.35
N SER A 102 -4.49 9.71 -4.82
CA SER A 102 -3.35 9.14 -5.55
C SER A 102 -3.76 8.31 -6.76
N ASP A 103 -4.85 7.54 -6.68
CA ASP A 103 -5.35 6.74 -7.81
C ASP A 103 -5.73 7.63 -8.98
N ARG A 104 -6.44 8.72 -8.67
CA ARG A 104 -6.90 9.68 -9.69
C ARG A 104 -5.73 10.47 -10.27
N ALA A 105 -4.75 10.84 -9.44
CA ALA A 105 -3.54 11.51 -9.89
C ALA A 105 -2.76 10.63 -10.87
N GLN A 106 -2.52 9.35 -10.54
CA GLN A 106 -1.83 8.40 -11.41
C GLN A 106 -2.50 8.29 -12.77
N ILE A 107 -3.82 8.14 -12.81
CA ILE A 107 -4.57 7.97 -14.06
C ILE A 107 -4.51 9.24 -14.91
N LEU A 108 -4.72 10.43 -14.33
CA LEU A 108 -4.70 11.69 -15.06
C LEU A 108 -3.30 12.02 -15.61
N LEU A 109 -2.24 11.76 -14.82
CA LEU A 109 -0.86 11.91 -15.28
C LEU A 109 -0.55 10.99 -16.46
N TRP A 110 -1.00 9.73 -16.37
CA TRP A 110 -0.83 8.78 -17.46
C TRP A 110 -1.62 9.20 -18.71
N GLN A 111 -2.88 9.65 -18.53
CA GLN A 111 -3.71 10.14 -19.64
C GLN A 111 -3.04 11.33 -20.35
N HIS A 112 -2.49 12.30 -19.61
CA HIS A 112 -1.77 13.42 -20.19
C HIS A 112 -0.64 12.97 -21.11
N SER A 113 0.17 12.01 -20.67
CA SER A 113 1.24 11.45 -21.49
C SER A 113 0.72 10.64 -22.70
N ALA A 114 -0.32 9.85 -22.51
CA ALA A 114 -0.82 8.90 -23.51
C ALA A 114 -1.62 9.58 -24.64
N PHE A 115 -2.46 10.58 -24.34
CA PHE A 115 -3.30 11.27 -25.31
C PHE A 115 -2.48 11.88 -26.45
N ASN A 116 -1.33 12.44 -26.12
CA ASN A 116 -0.47 13.13 -27.08
C ASN A 116 0.37 12.18 -27.95
N LYS A 117 0.30 10.85 -27.71
CA LYS A 117 1.06 9.83 -28.46
C LYS A 117 0.22 9.09 -29.51
N LEU A 118 -1.10 9.32 -29.54
CA LEU A 118 -1.98 8.67 -30.51
C LEU A 118 -2.35 9.60 -31.68
N PRO A 119 -2.37 9.11 -32.93
CA PRO A 119 -2.90 9.87 -34.05
C PRO A 119 -4.41 10.05 -33.87
N ARG A 120 -4.92 11.21 -34.28
CA ARG A 120 -6.35 11.56 -34.28
C ARG A 120 -6.98 11.58 -32.88
N HIS A 121 -6.17 11.61 -31.82
CA HIS A 121 -6.64 11.76 -30.43
C HIS A 121 -6.74 13.25 -30.06
N VAL A 122 -7.70 13.59 -29.19
CA VAL A 122 -7.73 14.92 -28.58
C VAL A 122 -6.43 15.15 -27.81
N ARG A 123 -5.83 16.32 -27.98
CA ARG A 123 -4.58 16.64 -27.28
C ARG A 123 -4.84 17.03 -25.84
N SER A 124 -4.09 16.48 -24.93
CA SER A 124 -4.01 17.00 -23.58
C SER A 124 -3.05 18.19 -23.55
N ILE A 125 -3.56 19.34 -23.13
CA ILE A 125 -2.80 20.60 -23.07
C ILE A 125 -1.94 20.64 -21.83
N ASP A 126 -2.52 20.23 -20.69
CA ASP A 126 -1.87 20.20 -19.37
C ASP A 126 -2.55 19.18 -18.47
N VAL A 127 -1.87 18.80 -17.40
CA VAL A 127 -2.40 18.08 -16.23
C VAL A 127 -2.08 18.87 -14.98
N GLY A 128 -3.02 18.95 -14.05
CA GLY A 128 -2.82 19.79 -12.87
C GLY A 128 -3.56 19.30 -11.64
N ALA A 129 -3.35 19.99 -10.54
CA ALA A 129 -3.98 19.70 -9.26
C ALA A 129 -4.61 20.96 -8.65
N PHE A 130 -5.74 20.77 -7.97
CA PHE A 130 -6.34 21.80 -7.13
C PHE A 130 -5.69 21.79 -5.75
N THR A 131 -5.48 22.97 -5.17
CA THR A 131 -5.03 23.07 -3.76
C THR A 131 -6.10 22.53 -2.81
N ILE A 132 -5.71 22.16 -1.58
CA ILE A 132 -6.61 21.54 -0.58
C ILE A 132 -7.86 22.38 -0.30
N ASN A 133 -7.74 23.69 -0.32
CA ASN A 133 -8.87 24.63 -0.16
C ASN A 133 -9.64 24.89 -1.47
N GLY A 134 -9.18 24.35 -2.61
CA GLY A 134 -9.80 24.57 -3.93
C GLY A 134 -9.60 25.96 -4.54
N GLU A 135 -8.78 26.82 -3.92
CA GLU A 135 -8.62 28.22 -4.32
C GLU A 135 -7.64 28.41 -5.46
N LYS A 136 -6.72 27.48 -5.67
CA LYS A 136 -5.68 27.58 -6.72
C LYS A 136 -5.56 26.30 -7.50
N ILE A 137 -5.11 26.44 -8.74
CA ILE A 137 -4.75 25.33 -9.65
C ILE A 137 -3.23 25.37 -9.85
N LYS A 138 -2.58 24.21 -9.76
CA LYS A 138 -1.16 24.03 -10.05
C LYS A 138 -1.00 23.18 -11.30
N SER A 139 -0.24 23.63 -12.27
CA SER A 139 0.21 22.80 -13.39
C SER A 139 1.21 21.77 -12.92
N LEU A 140 1.15 20.58 -13.50
CA LEU A 140 2.08 19.46 -13.31
C LEU A 140 2.53 18.89 -14.67
N GLY A 141 2.15 19.50 -15.78
CA GLY A 141 2.42 18.99 -17.12
C GLY A 141 3.88 19.02 -17.52
N ASP A 142 4.71 19.80 -16.84
CA ASP A 142 6.16 19.88 -17.00
C ASP A 142 6.97 19.10 -15.95
N CYS A 143 6.28 18.38 -15.04
CA CYS A 143 6.93 17.51 -14.05
C CYS A 143 7.37 16.19 -14.70
N SER A 144 8.58 15.75 -14.36
CA SER A 144 9.15 14.48 -14.83
C SER A 144 9.19 13.41 -13.74
N GLU A 145 9.26 13.82 -12.46
CA GLU A 145 9.39 12.91 -11.34
C GLU A 145 8.81 13.54 -10.06
N PHE A 146 8.34 12.68 -9.17
CA PHE A 146 7.79 13.07 -7.86
C PHE A 146 8.68 12.57 -6.74
N PHE A 147 8.72 13.30 -5.63
CA PHE A 147 9.50 12.93 -4.45
C PHE A 147 8.70 13.15 -3.17
N ILE A 148 9.10 12.44 -2.13
CA ILE A 148 8.70 12.72 -0.75
C ILE A 148 9.88 13.23 0.04
N LEU A 149 9.68 14.26 0.85
CA LEU A 149 10.68 14.79 1.77
C LEU A 149 10.30 14.39 3.19
N THR A 150 11.19 13.70 3.89
CA THR A 150 10.98 13.22 5.26
C THR A 150 12.06 13.74 6.19
N GLU A 151 11.82 13.66 7.49
CA GLU A 151 12.86 13.89 8.50
C GLU A 151 13.88 12.75 8.49
N LEU A 152 15.13 13.06 8.76
CA LEU A 152 16.18 12.07 8.98
C LEU A 152 16.02 11.46 10.38
N VAL A 153 15.95 10.14 10.44
CA VAL A 153 15.95 9.38 11.69
C VAL A 153 17.28 8.64 11.83
N GLU A 154 17.92 8.79 12.97
CA GLU A 154 19.15 8.06 13.30
C GLU A 154 18.81 6.84 14.17
N GLY A 155 19.47 5.70 13.89
CA GLY A 155 19.29 4.47 14.64
C GLY A 155 19.86 3.26 13.90
N LYS A 156 19.47 2.07 14.34
CA LYS A 156 19.87 0.79 13.77
C LYS A 156 18.65 0.02 13.29
N LEU A 157 18.63 -0.41 12.06
CA LEU A 157 17.54 -1.20 11.50
C LEU A 157 17.45 -2.56 12.20
N TYR A 158 16.24 -3.03 12.43
CA TYR A 158 16.00 -4.26 13.20
C TYR A 158 16.59 -5.51 12.54
N HIS A 159 16.68 -5.56 11.21
CA HIS A 159 17.33 -6.69 10.53
C HIS A 159 18.77 -6.91 11.01
N CYS A 160 19.50 -5.86 11.43
CA CYS A 160 20.85 -5.99 11.97
C CYS A 160 20.90 -6.78 13.29
N ASP A 161 19.84 -6.72 14.10
CA ASP A 161 19.75 -7.54 15.31
C ASP A 161 19.48 -9.00 14.93
N LEU A 162 18.63 -9.23 13.93
CA LEU A 162 18.38 -10.59 13.42
C LEU A 162 19.64 -11.19 12.79
N ASP A 163 20.44 -10.40 12.06
CA ASP A 163 21.73 -10.82 11.53
C ASP A 163 22.69 -11.23 12.67
N ARG A 164 22.83 -10.42 13.70
CA ARG A 164 23.64 -10.73 14.88
C ARG A 164 23.14 -12.00 15.58
N ILE A 165 21.84 -12.17 15.77
CA ILE A 165 21.26 -13.36 16.40
C ILE A 165 21.56 -14.60 15.54
N LYS A 166 21.47 -14.51 14.21
CA LYS A 166 21.82 -15.60 13.30
C LYS A 166 23.30 -16.01 13.40
N GLU A 167 24.19 -15.04 13.54
CA GLU A 167 25.62 -15.26 13.67
C GLU A 167 25.99 -15.86 15.04
N THR A 168 25.46 -15.27 16.12
CA THR A 168 25.84 -15.63 17.49
C THR A 168 25.03 -16.77 18.09
N GLU A 169 23.86 -17.08 17.52
CA GLU A 169 22.85 -18.02 18.04
C GLU A 169 22.37 -17.70 19.46
N ARG A 170 22.47 -16.44 19.85
CA ARG A 170 22.13 -15.98 21.20
C ARG A 170 21.10 -14.85 21.18
N LEU A 171 20.14 -14.93 22.09
CA LEU A 171 19.25 -13.83 22.43
C LEU A 171 19.78 -13.09 23.66
N GLU A 172 19.72 -11.78 23.58
CA GLU A 172 19.91 -10.89 24.72
C GLU A 172 18.55 -10.42 25.24
N ASP A 173 18.50 -9.99 26.51
CA ASP A 173 17.28 -9.43 27.12
C ASP A 173 16.70 -8.27 26.27
N LEU A 174 17.56 -7.53 25.58
CA LEU A 174 17.14 -6.43 24.72
C LEU A 174 16.39 -6.91 23.49
N ASP A 175 16.75 -8.07 22.92
CA ASP A 175 16.06 -8.63 21.75
C ASP A 175 14.62 -9.02 22.08
N GLU A 176 14.41 -9.62 23.24
CA GLU A 176 13.07 -9.96 23.71
C GLU A 176 12.24 -8.71 24.00
N LYS A 177 12.84 -7.68 24.62
CA LYS A 177 12.18 -6.39 24.84
C LYS A 177 11.80 -5.70 23.53
N ARG A 178 12.67 -5.74 22.52
CA ARG A 178 12.40 -5.21 21.18
C ARG A 178 11.28 -5.98 20.49
N CYS A 179 11.32 -7.29 20.52
CA CYS A 179 10.26 -8.14 19.97
C CYS A 179 8.89 -7.82 20.62
N LEU A 180 8.84 -7.68 21.94
CA LEU A 180 7.61 -7.29 22.65
C LEU A 180 7.15 -5.88 22.28
N ALA A 181 8.06 -4.91 22.19
CA ALA A 181 7.73 -3.54 21.81
C ALA A 181 7.12 -3.46 20.39
N LEU A 182 7.65 -4.24 19.44
CA LEU A 182 7.11 -4.34 18.08
C LEU A 182 5.71 -4.94 18.07
N SER A 183 5.50 -6.02 18.84
CA SER A 183 4.19 -6.64 18.99
C SER A 183 3.19 -5.69 19.65
N ASP A 184 3.61 -4.96 20.69
CA ASP A 184 2.78 -3.97 21.40
C ASP A 184 2.37 -2.81 20.50
N TYR A 185 3.26 -2.34 19.66
CA TYR A 185 2.96 -1.32 18.66
C TYR A 185 1.83 -1.77 17.70
N LEU A 186 1.91 -3.02 17.22
CA LEU A 186 0.83 -3.56 16.39
C LEU A 186 -0.49 -3.70 17.15
N VAL A 187 -0.45 -4.12 18.41
CA VAL A 187 -1.64 -4.13 19.28
C VAL A 187 -2.27 -2.73 19.36
N GLU A 188 -1.45 -1.69 19.51
CA GLU A 188 -1.91 -0.30 19.60
C GLU A 188 -2.59 0.16 18.30
N ILE A 189 -1.92 0.04 17.15
CA ILE A 189 -2.47 0.54 15.88
C ILE A 189 -3.65 -0.28 15.39
N HIS A 190 -3.63 -1.61 15.55
CA HIS A 190 -4.71 -2.49 15.09
C HIS A 190 -5.99 -2.36 15.91
N ARG A 191 -5.94 -1.75 17.09
CA ARG A 191 -7.12 -1.42 17.91
C ARG A 191 -8.01 -0.39 17.25
N VAL A 192 -7.44 0.47 16.39
CA VAL A 192 -8.18 1.49 15.66
C VAL A 192 -8.91 0.85 14.48
N LYS A 193 -10.25 0.81 14.56
CA LYS A 193 -11.11 0.17 13.56
C LYS A 193 -11.84 1.19 12.69
N ARG A 194 -12.17 0.79 11.46
CA ARG A 194 -12.95 1.63 10.53
C ARG A 194 -14.09 0.82 9.89
N LYS A 195 -15.27 1.41 9.82
CA LYS A 195 -16.42 0.81 9.14
C LYS A 195 -16.43 1.23 7.66
N ALA A 196 -15.64 0.54 6.84
CA ALA A 196 -15.53 0.79 5.40
C ALA A 196 -15.28 -0.54 4.63
N PRO A 197 -16.31 -1.39 4.48
CA PRO A 197 -16.14 -2.71 3.86
C PRO A 197 -15.51 -2.66 2.46
N TRP A 198 -15.85 -1.63 1.67
CA TRP A 198 -15.30 -1.44 0.32
C TRP A 198 -13.77 -1.27 0.33
N LEU A 199 -13.22 -0.62 1.35
CA LEU A 199 -11.77 -0.44 1.50
C LEU A 199 -11.09 -1.77 1.84
N TYR A 200 -11.69 -2.60 2.70
CA TYR A 200 -11.21 -3.95 2.98
C TYR A 200 -11.23 -4.83 1.73
N PHE A 201 -12.30 -4.75 0.91
CA PHE A 201 -12.39 -5.48 -0.35
C PHE A 201 -11.32 -5.04 -1.34
N ARG A 202 -11.02 -3.74 -1.36
CA ARG A 202 -9.92 -3.18 -2.15
C ARG A 202 -8.59 -3.78 -1.71
N ARG A 203 -8.28 -3.77 -0.40
CA ARG A 203 -7.02 -4.32 0.14
C ARG A 203 -6.89 -5.82 -0.13
N ALA A 204 -7.95 -6.60 0.01
CA ALA A 204 -7.97 -8.01 -0.35
C ALA A 204 -7.75 -8.26 -1.86
N ARG A 205 -8.18 -7.33 -2.73
CA ARG A 205 -7.89 -7.39 -4.17
C ARG A 205 -6.43 -7.03 -4.46
N GLU A 206 -5.92 -5.99 -3.83
CA GLU A 206 -4.54 -5.53 -4.00
C GLU A 206 -3.53 -6.57 -3.51
N LEU A 207 -3.81 -7.29 -2.41
CA LEU A 207 -2.99 -8.40 -1.94
C LEU A 207 -2.74 -9.45 -3.03
N VAL A 208 -3.74 -9.72 -3.88
CA VAL A 208 -3.61 -10.71 -4.96
C VAL A 208 -3.07 -10.07 -6.24
N GLY A 209 -3.65 -8.96 -6.68
CA GLY A 209 -3.45 -8.45 -8.04
C GLY A 209 -2.61 -7.17 -8.17
N HIS A 210 -2.04 -6.62 -7.10
CA HIS A 210 -1.15 -5.45 -7.21
C HIS A 210 0.26 -5.87 -7.67
N GLY A 211 0.94 -5.00 -8.43
CA GLY A 211 2.26 -5.26 -8.98
C GLY A 211 3.38 -5.52 -7.94
N GLU A 212 3.18 -5.13 -6.69
CA GLU A 212 4.11 -5.41 -5.59
C GLU A 212 3.64 -6.54 -4.66
N CYS A 213 2.50 -7.18 -4.98
CA CYS A 213 1.91 -8.25 -4.18
C CYS A 213 1.99 -9.59 -4.94
N ILE A 214 1.09 -10.54 -4.68
CA ILE A 214 1.25 -11.93 -5.09
C ILE A 214 1.50 -12.08 -6.61
N MET A 215 0.61 -11.58 -7.46
CA MET A 215 0.76 -11.70 -8.93
C MET A 215 2.00 -10.94 -9.43
N GLY A 216 2.18 -9.67 -9.02
CA GLY A 216 3.34 -8.90 -9.47
C GLY A 216 4.69 -9.44 -8.99
N LEU A 217 4.74 -10.09 -7.81
CA LEU A 217 5.93 -10.81 -7.38
C LEU A 217 6.19 -12.04 -8.24
N ILE A 218 5.15 -12.81 -8.55
CA ILE A 218 5.27 -14.00 -9.41
C ILE A 218 5.71 -13.58 -10.82
N ASP A 219 5.17 -12.52 -11.39
CA ASP A 219 5.61 -11.93 -12.67
C ASP A 219 7.10 -11.55 -12.66
N SER A 220 7.64 -11.17 -11.50
CA SER A 220 9.05 -10.79 -11.34
C SER A 220 10.02 -11.97 -11.28
N TYR A 221 9.50 -13.18 -11.07
CA TYR A 221 10.36 -14.38 -11.01
C TYR A 221 10.92 -14.72 -12.39
N PRO A 222 12.18 -15.21 -12.50
CA PRO A 222 12.72 -15.69 -13.75
C PRO A 222 11.90 -16.85 -14.35
N THR A 223 11.86 -16.93 -15.66
CA THR A 223 11.10 -17.97 -16.39
C THR A 223 11.62 -19.39 -16.16
N GLN A 224 12.91 -19.53 -15.82
CA GLN A 224 13.51 -20.83 -15.50
C GLN A 224 13.91 -20.88 -14.03
N LEU A 225 13.21 -21.71 -13.27
CA LEU A 225 13.42 -21.91 -11.84
C LEU A 225 13.72 -23.38 -11.58
N ASP A 226 14.71 -23.63 -10.73
CA ASP A 226 15.13 -24.98 -10.36
C ASP A 226 14.60 -25.40 -8.97
N PHE A 227 13.83 -24.54 -8.30
CA PHE A 227 13.32 -24.75 -6.95
C PHE A 227 11.78 -24.79 -6.87
N ILE A 228 11.09 -24.38 -7.93
CA ILE A 228 9.62 -24.46 -8.03
C ILE A 228 9.20 -24.57 -9.49
N SER A 229 8.12 -25.28 -9.76
CA SER A 229 7.55 -25.41 -11.11
C SER A 229 6.53 -24.31 -11.38
N GLU A 230 6.29 -24.01 -12.66
CA GLU A 230 5.24 -23.09 -13.11
C GLU A 230 3.86 -23.53 -12.60
N SER A 231 3.55 -24.82 -12.63
CA SER A 231 2.27 -25.34 -12.12
C SER A 231 2.06 -25.02 -10.64
N ASN A 232 3.13 -25.08 -9.84
CA ASN A 232 3.05 -24.70 -8.43
C ASN A 232 2.80 -23.21 -8.23
N LEU A 233 3.35 -22.33 -9.08
CA LEU A 233 3.08 -20.89 -9.05
C LEU A 233 1.61 -20.60 -9.42
N ILE A 234 1.09 -21.27 -10.45
CA ILE A 234 -0.33 -21.21 -10.84
C ILE A 234 -1.24 -21.63 -9.67
N ASP A 235 -0.88 -22.71 -8.96
CA ASP A 235 -1.67 -23.19 -7.82
C ASP A 235 -1.63 -22.20 -6.64
N ILE A 236 -0.51 -21.54 -6.39
CA ILE A 236 -0.40 -20.47 -5.38
C ILE A 236 -1.34 -19.32 -5.74
N GLU A 237 -1.32 -18.82 -6.97
CA GLU A 237 -2.24 -17.75 -7.41
C GLU A 237 -3.70 -18.16 -7.29
N ARG A 238 -4.03 -19.37 -7.76
CA ARG A 238 -5.39 -19.92 -7.67
C ARG A 238 -5.90 -19.96 -6.23
N ASN A 239 -5.09 -20.48 -5.31
CA ASN A 239 -5.43 -20.52 -3.90
C ASN A 239 -5.57 -19.11 -3.31
N CYS A 240 -4.72 -18.16 -3.68
CA CYS A 240 -4.83 -16.77 -3.24
C CYS A 240 -6.10 -16.08 -3.76
N VAL A 241 -6.58 -16.42 -4.98
CA VAL A 241 -7.89 -15.95 -5.47
C VAL A 241 -9.02 -16.51 -4.60
N VAL A 242 -8.96 -17.78 -4.19
CA VAL A 242 -9.94 -18.37 -3.26
C VAL A 242 -9.91 -17.65 -1.92
N TRP A 243 -8.72 -17.40 -1.38
CA TRP A 243 -8.53 -16.66 -0.12
C TRP A 243 -9.07 -15.23 -0.20
N ARG A 244 -8.93 -14.55 -1.32
CA ARG A 244 -9.55 -13.23 -1.53
C ARG A 244 -11.06 -13.25 -1.30
N TRP A 245 -11.77 -14.31 -1.72
CA TRP A 245 -13.20 -14.45 -1.48
C TRP A 245 -13.51 -14.76 -0.02
N ARG A 246 -12.68 -15.53 0.67
CA ARG A 246 -12.82 -15.77 2.11
C ARG A 246 -12.63 -14.47 2.90
N LEU A 247 -11.59 -13.70 2.59
CA LEU A 247 -11.31 -12.39 3.21
C LEU A 247 -12.47 -11.40 3.06
N LYS A 248 -13.17 -11.36 1.93
CA LYS A 248 -14.32 -10.45 1.75
C LYS A 248 -15.42 -10.62 2.81
N ARG A 249 -15.51 -11.76 3.46
CA ARG A 249 -16.47 -12.03 4.56
C ARG A 249 -15.99 -11.48 5.91
N LYS A 250 -14.74 -11.02 6.00
CA LYS A 250 -14.07 -10.56 7.21
C LYS A 250 -13.87 -9.03 7.26
N ALA A 251 -14.70 -8.27 6.54
CA ALA A 251 -14.56 -6.81 6.43
C ALA A 251 -14.68 -6.05 7.78
N HIS A 252 -15.23 -6.68 8.81
CA HIS A 252 -15.26 -6.15 10.17
C HIS A 252 -13.85 -6.02 10.79
N ARG A 253 -12.87 -6.72 10.24
CA ARG A 253 -11.47 -6.72 10.71
C ARG A 253 -10.68 -5.50 10.26
N LEU A 254 -11.23 -4.64 9.35
CA LEU A 254 -10.53 -3.46 8.85
C LEU A 254 -9.99 -2.61 9.98
N SER A 255 -8.68 -2.49 10.05
CA SER A 255 -7.95 -1.79 11.10
C SER A 255 -6.96 -0.80 10.51
N GLN A 256 -6.47 0.11 11.33
CA GLN A 256 -5.27 0.86 11.02
C GLN A 256 -4.10 -0.11 10.94
N VAL A 257 -3.29 -0.01 9.89
CA VAL A 257 -2.12 -0.86 9.66
C VAL A 257 -0.91 -0.01 9.26
N HIS A 258 0.27 -0.56 9.38
CA HIS A 258 1.47 -0.05 8.72
C HIS A 258 1.45 -0.43 7.24
N GLY A 259 1.11 -1.68 6.92
CA GLY A 259 1.00 -2.24 5.58
C GLY A 259 2.31 -2.78 5.00
N ASP A 260 3.45 -2.54 5.66
CA ASP A 260 4.75 -3.10 5.29
C ASP A 260 5.70 -3.21 6.51
N PHE A 261 5.19 -3.81 7.60
CA PHE A 261 5.86 -3.86 8.89
C PHE A 261 6.89 -4.99 8.97
N HIS A 262 8.06 -4.80 8.34
CA HIS A 262 9.16 -5.78 8.33
C HIS A 262 10.45 -5.19 8.89
N PRO A 263 11.48 -6.01 9.21
CA PRO A 263 12.68 -5.56 9.93
C PRO A 263 13.49 -4.44 9.28
N TRP A 264 13.39 -4.23 7.98
CA TRP A 264 14.06 -3.11 7.27
C TRP A 264 13.29 -1.78 7.38
N ASN A 265 12.01 -1.82 7.81
CA ASN A 265 11.17 -0.65 8.02
C ASN A 265 11.03 -0.29 9.51
N VAL A 266 11.82 -0.88 10.38
CA VAL A 266 11.87 -0.58 11.81
C VAL A 266 13.29 -0.16 12.18
N MET A 267 13.42 1.03 12.76
CA MET A 267 14.69 1.59 13.20
C MET A 267 14.68 1.81 14.70
N PHE A 268 15.48 1.02 15.42
CA PHE A 268 15.69 1.18 16.85
C PHE A 268 16.68 2.32 17.14
N GLN A 269 16.35 3.18 18.08
CA GLN A 269 17.16 4.28 18.55
C GLN A 269 17.91 3.89 19.83
N LYS A 270 17.28 4.02 20.98
CA LYS A 270 17.83 3.60 22.27
C LYS A 270 16.99 2.50 22.87
N ASN A 271 17.63 1.45 23.39
CA ASN A 271 16.95 0.32 24.02
C ASN A 271 15.87 -0.29 23.11
N ALA A 272 14.60 -0.24 23.52
CA ALA A 272 13.45 -0.71 22.75
C ALA A 272 12.63 0.43 22.11
N GLU A 273 13.13 1.67 22.17
CA GLU A 273 12.52 2.80 21.46
C GLU A 273 12.81 2.68 19.96
N PHE A 274 11.79 2.85 19.12
CA PHE A 274 11.93 2.73 17.67
C PHE A 274 11.03 3.70 16.91
N VAL A 275 11.36 3.88 15.65
CA VAL A 275 10.54 4.58 14.65
C VAL A 275 10.28 3.63 13.50
N VAL A 276 9.08 3.69 12.94
CA VAL A 276 8.71 2.95 11.73
C VAL A 276 8.91 3.81 10.49
N LEU A 277 9.32 3.19 9.40
CA LEU A 277 9.64 3.82 8.12
C LEU A 277 8.71 3.26 7.05
N ASP A 278 8.53 4.00 5.95
CA ASP A 278 7.84 3.54 4.74
C ASP A 278 6.43 2.95 4.95
N ARG A 279 5.43 3.82 4.93
CA ARG A 279 4.01 3.46 4.98
C ARG A 279 3.34 3.65 3.61
N SER A 280 3.90 3.04 2.57
CA SER A 280 3.52 3.25 1.17
C SER A 280 2.21 2.58 0.75
N ARG A 281 1.73 1.58 1.50
CA ARG A 281 0.58 0.74 1.11
C ARG A 281 -0.76 1.19 1.67
N GLY A 282 -0.82 2.37 2.28
CA GLY A 282 -2.04 2.95 2.83
C GLY A 282 -2.25 2.67 4.31
N GLU A 283 -3.28 3.31 4.86
CA GLU A 283 -3.50 3.43 6.30
C GLU A 283 -4.37 2.31 6.88
N TRP A 284 -5.16 1.66 6.04
CA TRP A 284 -6.23 0.73 6.45
C TRP A 284 -6.09 -0.60 5.75
N GLY A 285 -6.12 -1.68 6.50
CA GLY A 285 -5.97 -3.03 5.99
C GLY A 285 -6.36 -4.11 6.98
N GLU A 286 -5.89 -5.31 6.72
CA GLU A 286 -6.02 -6.46 7.59
C GLU A 286 -4.81 -6.54 8.53
N PRO A 287 -4.99 -6.64 9.85
CA PRO A 287 -3.91 -6.83 10.83
C PRO A 287 -2.92 -7.95 10.48
N ALA A 288 -3.41 -8.99 9.82
CA ALA A 288 -2.57 -10.11 9.38
C ALA A 288 -1.42 -9.68 8.47
N ASP A 289 -1.57 -8.58 7.71
CA ASP A 289 -0.50 -8.06 6.84
C ASP A 289 0.75 -7.70 7.66
N ASP A 290 0.60 -6.88 8.69
CA ASP A 290 1.71 -6.42 9.51
C ASP A 290 2.33 -7.56 10.35
N VAL A 291 1.47 -8.39 10.96
CA VAL A 291 1.92 -9.50 11.79
C VAL A 291 2.72 -10.52 10.97
N THR A 292 2.25 -10.85 9.76
CA THR A 292 2.97 -11.80 8.90
C THR A 292 4.24 -11.20 8.30
N ALA A 293 4.24 -9.89 7.99
CA ALA A 293 5.42 -9.20 7.48
C ALA A 293 6.59 -9.23 8.49
N MET A 294 6.30 -9.13 9.78
CA MET A 294 7.31 -9.27 10.81
C MET A 294 7.68 -10.75 11.04
N THR A 295 6.70 -11.60 11.28
CA THR A 295 6.94 -12.97 11.78
C THR A 295 7.49 -13.92 10.73
N ILE A 296 7.24 -13.68 9.43
CA ILE A 296 7.89 -14.45 8.36
C ILE A 296 9.42 -14.30 8.42
N ASN A 297 9.93 -13.16 8.88
CA ASN A 297 11.36 -12.93 8.98
C ASN A 297 12.00 -13.79 10.07
N TYR A 298 11.33 -14.08 11.18
CA TYR A 298 11.83 -15.05 12.16
C TYR A 298 11.94 -16.45 11.55
N ILE A 299 10.93 -16.87 10.77
CA ILE A 299 10.99 -18.16 10.04
C ILE A 299 12.13 -18.13 9.01
N PHE A 300 12.24 -17.06 8.23
CA PHE A 300 13.24 -16.91 7.18
C PHE A 300 14.67 -16.95 7.70
N TYR A 301 14.97 -16.25 8.78
CA TYR A 301 16.28 -16.28 9.43
C TYR A 301 16.59 -17.65 10.02
N SER A 302 15.59 -18.29 10.66
CA SER A 302 15.73 -19.64 11.20
C SER A 302 16.00 -20.69 10.14
N LEU A 303 15.28 -20.63 9.02
CA LEU A 303 15.49 -21.55 7.88
C LEU A 303 16.90 -21.45 7.30
N GLN A 304 17.47 -20.24 7.24
CA GLN A 304 18.85 -20.04 6.77
C GLN A 304 19.88 -20.67 7.70
N LYS A 305 19.60 -20.70 8.99
CA LYS A 305 20.56 -21.16 10.00
C LYS A 305 20.38 -22.64 10.36
N TYR A 306 19.13 -23.05 10.58
CA TYR A 306 18.82 -24.37 11.14
C TYR A 306 18.07 -25.27 10.14
N GLY A 307 17.52 -24.69 9.07
CA GLY A 307 16.68 -25.41 8.12
C GLY A 307 15.25 -25.68 8.61
N GLU A 308 14.91 -25.22 9.81
CA GLU A 308 13.59 -25.31 10.44
C GLU A 308 13.39 -24.10 11.36
N LEU A 309 12.21 -23.90 11.90
CA LEU A 309 11.98 -22.90 12.94
C LEU A 309 12.49 -23.43 14.28
N ALA A 310 13.63 -22.90 14.75
CA ALA A 310 14.31 -23.39 15.93
C ALA A 310 15.08 -22.28 16.68
N GLY A 311 15.53 -22.59 17.89
CA GLY A 311 16.44 -21.77 18.67
C GLY A 311 15.93 -20.36 18.97
N PRO A 312 16.79 -19.33 18.85
CA PRO A 312 16.44 -17.94 19.14
C PRO A 312 15.25 -17.43 18.34
N PHE A 313 15.15 -17.79 17.06
CA PHE A 313 14.09 -17.30 16.17
C PHE A 313 12.73 -17.95 16.48
N GLU A 314 12.69 -19.21 16.87
CA GLU A 314 11.48 -19.85 17.39
C GLU A 314 10.98 -19.13 18.65
N LYS A 315 11.90 -18.79 19.55
CA LYS A 315 11.55 -18.05 20.77
C LYS A 315 10.96 -16.67 20.44
N LEU A 316 11.57 -15.92 19.52
CA LEU A 316 11.05 -14.61 19.07
C LEU A 316 9.68 -14.76 18.39
N PHE A 317 9.52 -15.75 17.51
CA PHE A 317 8.25 -16.02 16.83
C PHE A 317 7.13 -16.30 17.85
N LYS A 318 7.35 -17.22 18.78
CA LYS A 318 6.39 -17.56 19.81
C LYS A 318 6.11 -16.40 20.76
N LEU A 319 7.13 -15.64 21.13
CA LEU A 319 7.00 -14.47 22.01
C LEU A 319 6.14 -13.38 21.36
N PHE A 320 6.40 -13.07 20.07
CA PHE A 320 5.64 -12.07 19.33
C PHE A 320 4.16 -12.45 19.22
N TRP A 321 3.86 -13.67 18.77
CA TRP A 321 2.50 -14.15 18.60
C TRP A 321 1.75 -14.27 19.92
N LYS A 322 2.38 -14.81 20.94
CA LYS A 322 1.77 -14.94 22.28
C LYS A 322 1.37 -13.58 22.82
N ASN A 323 2.28 -12.59 22.77
CA ASN A 323 2.00 -11.24 23.23
C ASN A 323 0.86 -10.60 22.45
N TYR A 324 0.89 -10.70 21.10
CA TYR A 324 -0.13 -10.14 20.23
C TYR A 324 -1.52 -10.73 20.51
N LEU A 325 -1.64 -12.05 20.54
CA LEU A 325 -2.91 -12.74 20.76
C LEU A 325 -3.46 -12.48 22.16
N GLN A 326 -2.60 -12.50 23.19
CA GLN A 326 -3.04 -12.24 24.57
C GLN A 326 -3.58 -10.83 24.75
N LYS A 327 -2.94 -9.82 24.13
CA LYS A 327 -3.32 -8.41 24.28
C LYS A 327 -4.49 -7.98 23.40
N THR A 328 -4.65 -8.57 22.23
CA THR A 328 -5.75 -8.25 21.31
C THR A 328 -6.99 -9.12 21.53
N GLY A 329 -6.84 -10.36 21.98
CA GLY A 329 -7.89 -11.39 21.95
C GLY A 329 -8.31 -11.81 20.54
N ASP A 330 -7.58 -11.36 19.50
CA ASP A 330 -7.93 -11.60 18.09
C ASP A 330 -7.40 -12.96 17.61
N TYR A 331 -8.01 -14.05 18.04
CA TYR A 331 -7.68 -15.39 17.56
C TYR A 331 -8.22 -15.66 16.13
N GLU A 332 -9.14 -14.84 15.63
CA GLU A 332 -9.63 -14.92 14.26
C GLU A 332 -8.52 -14.61 13.23
N ILE A 333 -7.49 -13.88 13.61
CA ILE A 333 -6.34 -13.60 12.75
C ILE A 333 -5.70 -14.88 12.20
N LEU A 334 -5.70 -15.98 12.97
CA LEU A 334 -5.16 -17.27 12.55
C LEU A 334 -5.96 -17.93 11.39
N GLU A 335 -7.17 -17.45 11.11
CA GLU A 335 -8.02 -17.90 10.00
C GLU A 335 -7.84 -17.03 8.73
N VAL A 336 -6.99 -16.00 8.77
CA VAL A 336 -6.83 -15.06 7.67
C VAL A 336 -5.37 -14.77 7.30
N VAL A 337 -4.38 -15.23 8.09
CA VAL A 337 -2.94 -15.00 7.83
C VAL A 337 -2.42 -15.69 6.57
N GLN A 338 -3.09 -16.72 6.08
CA GLN A 338 -2.62 -17.62 5.05
C GLN A 338 -2.15 -16.90 3.76
N PRO A 339 -2.97 -16.07 3.10
CA PRO A 339 -2.55 -15.38 1.88
C PRO A 339 -1.51 -14.28 2.16
N PHE A 340 -1.45 -13.74 3.37
CA PHE A 340 -0.43 -12.77 3.76
C PHE A 340 0.92 -13.46 3.97
N TYR A 341 0.95 -14.62 4.62
CA TYR A 341 2.17 -15.44 4.68
C TYR A 341 2.63 -15.90 3.30
N ALA A 342 1.70 -16.24 2.40
CA ALA A 342 2.07 -16.58 1.03
C ALA A 342 2.74 -15.39 0.33
N TRP A 343 2.16 -14.20 0.42
CA TRP A 343 2.77 -12.99 -0.13
C TRP A 343 4.16 -12.71 0.44
N ARG A 344 4.27 -12.67 1.77
CA ARG A 344 5.55 -12.38 2.44
C ARG A 344 6.57 -13.50 2.21
N GLY A 345 6.12 -14.73 2.11
CA GLY A 345 6.94 -15.87 1.73
C GLY A 345 7.51 -15.74 0.31
N LEU A 346 6.70 -15.30 -0.65
CA LEU A 346 7.16 -14.99 -2.02
C LEU A 346 8.23 -13.89 -2.02
N VAL A 347 8.10 -12.84 -1.20
CA VAL A 347 9.13 -11.79 -1.09
C VAL A 347 10.46 -12.37 -0.62
N VAL A 348 10.46 -13.09 0.51
CA VAL A 348 11.71 -13.62 1.09
C VAL A 348 12.29 -14.80 0.29
N ALA A 349 11.50 -15.48 -0.55
CA ALA A 349 11.95 -16.49 -1.47
C ALA A 349 12.42 -15.93 -2.82
N SER A 350 12.20 -14.65 -3.13
CA SER A 350 12.49 -14.07 -4.43
C SER A 350 13.98 -14.06 -4.75
N PRO A 351 14.38 -14.53 -5.95
CA PRO A 351 15.77 -14.47 -6.39
C PRO A 351 16.24 -13.03 -6.71
N ILE A 352 15.30 -12.11 -6.95
CA ILE A 352 15.61 -10.70 -7.18
C ILE A 352 15.96 -10.01 -5.86
N TRP A 353 15.13 -10.18 -4.83
CA TRP A 353 15.34 -9.58 -3.51
C TRP A 353 16.46 -10.26 -2.71
N TYR A 354 16.58 -11.59 -2.85
CA TYR A 354 17.56 -12.40 -2.12
C TYR A 354 18.37 -13.30 -3.07
N PRO A 355 19.21 -12.74 -3.96
CA PRO A 355 19.90 -13.51 -5.01
C PRO A 355 20.84 -14.58 -4.46
N LYS A 356 21.37 -14.40 -3.25
CA LYS A 356 22.32 -15.34 -2.61
C LYS A 356 21.65 -16.40 -1.72
N LEU A 357 20.31 -16.41 -1.65
CA LEU A 357 19.59 -17.38 -0.82
C LEU A 357 19.79 -18.79 -1.41
N SER A 358 20.06 -19.78 -0.56
CA SER A 358 20.24 -21.16 -1.01
C SER A 358 18.95 -21.76 -1.58
N LYS A 359 19.10 -22.69 -2.50
CA LYS A 359 18.00 -23.44 -3.12
C LYS A 359 17.15 -24.18 -2.08
N ASP A 360 17.79 -24.82 -1.11
CA ASP A 360 17.09 -25.60 -0.08
C ASP A 360 16.18 -24.73 0.79
N VAL A 361 16.64 -23.53 1.16
CA VAL A 361 15.81 -22.56 1.91
C VAL A 361 14.64 -22.10 1.03
N ARG A 362 14.85 -21.84 -0.26
CA ARG A 362 13.74 -21.48 -1.17
C ARG A 362 12.70 -22.60 -1.26
N ILE A 363 13.13 -23.85 -1.42
CA ILE A 363 12.22 -24.99 -1.47
C ILE A 363 11.38 -25.05 -0.18
N LYS A 364 12.00 -24.88 0.98
CA LYS A 364 11.27 -24.87 2.28
C LYS A 364 10.29 -23.70 2.38
N LEU A 365 10.66 -22.52 1.88
CA LEU A 365 9.74 -21.38 1.84
C LEU A 365 8.55 -21.64 0.91
N PHE A 366 8.75 -22.26 -0.25
CA PHE A 366 7.65 -22.63 -1.13
C PHE A 366 6.78 -23.74 -0.57
N ASN A 367 7.36 -24.72 0.15
CA ASN A 367 6.56 -25.68 0.91
C ASN A 367 5.70 -24.99 1.96
N PHE A 368 6.30 -24.06 2.73
CA PHE A 368 5.56 -23.24 3.70
C PHE A 368 4.39 -22.50 3.06
N ILE A 369 4.63 -21.78 1.93
CA ILE A 369 3.60 -21.03 1.22
C ILE A 369 2.44 -21.95 0.83
N ARG A 370 2.72 -23.10 0.21
CA ARG A 370 1.70 -24.03 -0.28
C ARG A 370 0.92 -24.65 0.87
N ASN A 371 1.61 -25.17 1.88
CA ASN A 371 0.98 -25.83 3.02
C ASN A 371 0.12 -24.85 3.84
N VAL A 372 0.57 -23.60 4.02
CA VAL A 372 -0.20 -22.56 4.72
C VAL A 372 -1.44 -22.17 3.93
N LEU A 373 -1.39 -22.07 2.61
CA LEU A 373 -2.56 -21.74 1.80
C LEU A 373 -3.67 -22.80 1.86
N GLU A 374 -3.32 -24.06 2.16
CA GLU A 374 -4.27 -25.17 2.26
C GLU A 374 -4.89 -25.33 3.65
N CYS A 375 -4.27 -24.77 4.71
CA CYS A 375 -4.83 -24.85 6.04
C CYS A 375 -5.97 -23.84 6.26
N GLU A 376 -7.04 -24.25 6.93
CA GLU A 376 -8.16 -23.36 7.29
C GLU A 376 -7.79 -22.42 8.42
N LYS A 377 -6.98 -22.92 9.36
CA LYS A 377 -6.50 -22.16 10.52
C LYS A 377 -5.01 -22.42 10.70
N PHE A 378 -4.23 -21.35 10.80
CA PHE A 378 -2.79 -21.44 11.01
C PHE A 378 -2.49 -21.90 12.43
N ASP A 379 -1.68 -22.94 12.57
CA ASP A 379 -1.24 -23.47 13.85
C ASP A 379 0.19 -23.02 14.16
N LEU A 380 0.33 -22.22 15.19
CA LEU A 380 1.62 -21.65 15.63
C LEU A 380 2.62 -22.69 16.13
N GLU A 381 2.14 -23.85 16.62
CA GLU A 381 2.99 -24.93 17.10
C GLU A 381 3.42 -25.88 15.97
N GLN A 382 2.76 -25.80 14.80
CA GLN A 382 3.00 -26.67 13.66
C GLN A 382 3.79 -26.02 12.51
N VAL A 383 4.48 -24.90 12.76
CA VAL A 383 5.20 -24.15 11.71
C VAL A 383 6.19 -25.05 10.97
N ASN A 384 6.85 -25.95 11.68
CA ASN A 384 7.82 -26.89 11.08
C ASN A 384 7.17 -27.94 10.17
N SER A 385 5.90 -28.26 10.36
CA SER A 385 5.18 -29.14 9.42
C SER A 385 4.91 -28.43 8.09
N TYR A 386 4.70 -27.11 8.09
CA TYR A 386 4.47 -26.35 6.87
C TYR A 386 5.73 -26.19 6.00
N VAL A 387 6.95 -26.27 6.56
CA VAL A 387 8.19 -26.19 5.76
C VAL A 387 8.63 -27.52 5.17
N GLN A 388 8.00 -28.63 5.56
CA GLN A 388 8.28 -29.95 5.03
C GLN A 388 7.67 -30.12 3.64
N LYS A 389 8.19 -31.13 2.89
CA LYS A 389 7.67 -31.42 1.56
C LYS A 389 6.20 -31.79 1.64
N PHE A 390 5.41 -31.21 0.73
CA PHE A 390 4.00 -31.53 0.51
C PHE A 390 3.85 -32.93 -0.05
#